data_3aa7924100a55878bb75ddf9a1e8ef26
#
_entry.id   3aa7924100a55878bb75ddf9a1e8ef26
#
_cell.length_a   1.000
_cell.length_b   1.000
_cell.length_c   1.000
_cell.angle_alpha   90.00
_cell.angle_beta   90.00
_cell.angle_gamma   90.00
#
_symmetry.space_group_name_H-M   'P 1'
#
loop_
_entity.id
_entity.type
_entity.pdbx_description
1 polymer ?
#
loop_
_entity_poly.entity_id
_entity_poly.type
_entity_poly.pdbx_seq_one_letter_code
_entity_poly.pdbx_strand_id
1 'polypeptide(L)'
;MALPSQARVVIIGGGVIGCSVAYHLTKLGWKDVVLLERKQLTSGTTWHAAGLIAQLRATANMTRLAKYSQELYGGLEAETGVATGFKRCGSITVALTDERREEIFRSAAMARAFGVDIEEIGPEEVKARYPYLNTDSV
;
A
#
# COMPACT_ATOMS: atom_id res chain seq x y z
N MET A 1 -29.12 4.32 -17.32
CA MET A 1 -28.06 4.75 -18.25
C MET A 1 -27.82 3.60 -19.20
N ALA A 2 -27.89 3.81 -20.51
CA ALA A 2 -27.57 2.77 -21.50
C ALA A 2 -26.05 2.57 -21.55
N LEU A 3 -25.60 1.31 -21.64
CA LEU A 3 -24.18 1.02 -21.86
C LEU A 3 -23.79 1.44 -23.28
N PRO A 4 -22.57 1.95 -23.48
CA PRO A 4 -22.07 2.22 -24.83
C PRO A 4 -21.95 0.91 -25.62
N SER A 5 -22.23 0.96 -26.92
CA SER A 5 -22.12 -0.20 -27.81
C SER A 5 -20.68 -0.61 -28.14
N GLN A 6 -19.74 0.31 -27.90
CA GLN A 6 -18.30 0.12 -28.16
C GLN A 6 -17.50 0.83 -27.05
N ALA A 7 -16.35 0.30 -26.71
CA ALA A 7 -15.37 0.92 -25.84
C ALA A 7 -13.97 0.46 -26.24
N ARG A 8 -12.98 1.32 -26.06
CA ARG A 8 -11.58 0.99 -26.28
C ARG A 8 -11.03 0.05 -25.21
N VAL A 9 -11.48 0.22 -23.97
CA VAL A 9 -11.14 -0.63 -22.83
C VAL A 9 -12.39 -0.89 -22.00
N VAL A 10 -12.61 -2.15 -21.64
CA VAL A 10 -13.62 -2.54 -20.66
C VAL A 10 -12.91 -3.17 -19.47
N ILE A 11 -13.14 -2.60 -18.29
CA ILE A 11 -12.63 -3.07 -17.00
C ILE A 11 -13.76 -3.79 -16.29
N ILE A 12 -13.57 -5.06 -15.93
CA ILE A 12 -14.57 -5.86 -15.22
C ILE A 12 -14.17 -5.96 -13.76
N GLY A 13 -15.01 -5.37 -12.90
CA GLY A 13 -14.83 -5.31 -11.46
C GLY A 13 -14.39 -3.95 -10.95
N GLY A 14 -15.18 -3.36 -10.06
CA GLY A 14 -14.97 -2.05 -9.44
C GLY A 14 -14.30 -2.12 -8.05
N GLY A 15 -13.43 -3.12 -7.83
CA GLY A 15 -12.55 -3.15 -6.66
C GLY A 15 -11.35 -2.21 -6.81
N VAL A 16 -10.44 -2.20 -5.83
CA VAL A 16 -9.26 -1.32 -5.84
C VAL A 16 -8.42 -1.48 -7.12
N ILE A 17 -8.29 -2.69 -7.65
CA ILE A 17 -7.52 -2.94 -8.88
C ILE A 17 -8.23 -2.30 -10.08
N GLY A 18 -9.52 -2.57 -10.28
CA GLY A 18 -10.26 -2.00 -11.42
C GLY A 18 -10.36 -0.48 -11.35
N CYS A 19 -10.60 0.08 -10.18
CA CYS A 19 -10.58 1.54 -9.97
C CYS A 19 -9.19 2.13 -10.26
N SER A 20 -8.12 1.47 -9.81
CA SER A 20 -6.74 1.90 -10.09
C SER A 20 -6.43 1.86 -11.58
N VAL A 21 -6.83 0.80 -12.29
CA VAL A 21 -6.63 0.71 -13.75
C VAL A 21 -7.39 1.83 -14.46
N ALA A 22 -8.66 2.07 -14.12
CA ALA A 22 -9.45 3.15 -14.69
C ALA A 22 -8.79 4.52 -14.45
N TYR A 23 -8.38 4.79 -13.20
CA TYR A 23 -7.69 6.03 -12.84
C TYR A 23 -6.42 6.25 -13.66
N HIS A 24 -5.56 5.24 -13.75
CA HIS A 24 -4.29 5.39 -14.48
C HIS A 24 -4.49 5.50 -15.98
N LEU A 25 -5.43 4.77 -16.56
CA LEU A 25 -5.76 4.92 -17.99
C LEU A 25 -6.26 6.32 -18.31
N THR A 26 -7.16 6.88 -17.50
CA THR A 26 -7.64 8.24 -17.70
C THR A 26 -6.54 9.28 -17.51
N LYS A 27 -5.66 9.08 -16.52
CA LYS A 27 -4.48 9.92 -16.30
C LYS A 27 -3.49 9.88 -17.48
N LEU A 28 -3.41 8.75 -18.18
CA LEU A 28 -2.66 8.59 -19.43
C LEU A 28 -3.39 9.12 -20.67
N GLY A 29 -4.54 9.77 -20.51
CA GLY A 29 -5.29 10.38 -21.61
C GLY A 29 -6.26 9.46 -22.34
N TRP A 30 -6.52 8.25 -21.85
CA TRP A 30 -7.51 7.35 -22.42
C TRP A 30 -8.93 7.82 -22.07
N LYS A 31 -9.78 8.02 -23.08
CA LYS A 31 -11.14 8.57 -22.91
C LYS A 31 -12.24 7.51 -23.01
N ASP A 32 -12.02 6.48 -23.79
CA ASP A 32 -12.97 5.40 -24.07
C ASP A 32 -12.79 4.23 -23.10
N VAL A 33 -12.96 4.47 -21.82
CA VAL A 33 -12.79 3.47 -20.77
C VAL A 33 -14.13 3.24 -20.07
N VAL A 34 -14.60 1.98 -20.03
CA VAL A 34 -15.81 1.57 -19.34
C VAL A 34 -15.43 0.65 -18.17
N LEU A 35 -15.87 0.98 -16.97
CA LEU A 35 -15.76 0.12 -15.81
C LEU A 35 -17.12 -0.48 -15.48
N LEU A 36 -17.18 -1.79 -15.43
CA LEU A 36 -18.38 -2.57 -15.08
C LEU A 36 -18.26 -3.16 -13.69
N GLU A 37 -19.19 -2.81 -12.81
CA GLU A 37 -19.32 -3.41 -11.48
C GLU A 37 -20.75 -3.93 -11.30
N ARG A 38 -20.87 -5.15 -10.81
CA ARG A 38 -22.19 -5.82 -10.64
C ARG A 38 -22.96 -5.35 -9.42
N LYS A 39 -22.29 -4.72 -8.45
CA LYS A 39 -22.88 -4.24 -7.19
C LYS A 39 -22.46 -2.78 -6.97
N GLN A 40 -21.79 -2.51 -5.86
CA GLN A 40 -21.20 -1.20 -5.54
C GLN A 40 -19.69 -1.27 -5.67
N LEU A 41 -19.06 -0.15 -6.02
CA LEU A 41 -17.60 -0.04 -6.03
C LEU A 41 -17.04 -0.48 -4.68
N THR A 42 -15.97 -1.24 -4.72
CA THR A 42 -15.23 -1.75 -3.55
C THR A 42 -15.97 -2.75 -2.64
N SER A 43 -17.22 -3.12 -2.94
CA SER A 43 -18.04 -4.01 -2.11
C SER A 43 -17.60 -5.48 -2.07
N GLY A 44 -16.61 -5.85 -2.89
CA GLY A 44 -16.03 -7.21 -2.93
C GLY A 44 -14.85 -7.35 -1.96
N THR A 45 -13.77 -8.00 -2.42
CA THR A 45 -12.56 -8.27 -1.62
C THR A 45 -11.89 -7.01 -1.08
N THR A 46 -12.02 -5.88 -1.76
CA THR A 46 -11.37 -4.61 -1.37
C THR A 46 -11.79 -4.16 0.02
N TRP A 47 -13.06 -4.25 0.35
CA TRP A 47 -13.58 -3.80 1.64
C TRP A 47 -13.13 -4.71 2.81
N HIS A 48 -12.68 -5.95 2.53
CA HIS A 48 -12.16 -6.87 3.53
C HIS A 48 -10.67 -6.68 3.82
N ALA A 49 -9.99 -5.78 3.10
CA ALA A 49 -8.57 -5.53 3.28
C ALA A 49 -8.29 -4.78 4.59
N ALA A 50 -7.19 -5.14 5.26
CA ALA A 50 -6.77 -4.50 6.50
C ALA A 50 -6.31 -3.04 6.34
N GLY A 51 -6.15 -2.56 5.10
CA GLY A 51 -5.74 -1.18 4.82
C GLY A 51 -4.26 -0.87 5.07
N LEU A 52 -3.42 -1.90 5.22
CA LEU A 52 -1.99 -1.72 5.44
C LEU A 52 -1.24 -1.50 4.13
N ILE A 53 -0.60 -0.34 3.97
CA ILE A 53 0.17 0.02 2.79
C ILE A 53 1.65 0.08 3.17
N ALA A 54 2.28 -1.09 3.26
CA ALA A 54 3.71 -1.22 3.56
C ALA A 54 4.54 -1.18 2.27
N GLN A 55 5.74 -0.58 2.34
CA GLN A 55 6.62 -0.40 1.17
C GLN A 55 7.41 -1.65 0.82
N LEU A 56 8.12 -2.24 1.80
CA LEU A 56 9.00 -3.36 1.55
C LEU A 56 8.24 -4.62 1.13
N ARG A 57 8.71 -5.25 0.07
CA ARG A 57 8.25 -6.54 -0.46
C ARG A 57 9.44 -7.42 -0.77
N ALA A 58 9.17 -8.70 -1.04
CA ALA A 58 10.21 -9.71 -1.29
C ALA A 58 11.10 -9.44 -2.52
N THR A 59 10.67 -8.60 -3.45
CA THR A 59 11.43 -8.27 -4.66
C THR A 59 11.46 -6.77 -4.92
N ALA A 60 12.47 -6.29 -5.64
CA ALA A 60 12.61 -4.90 -6.03
C ALA A 60 11.41 -4.39 -6.83
N ASN A 61 10.86 -5.19 -7.76
CA ASN A 61 9.71 -4.80 -8.56
C ASN A 61 8.45 -4.62 -7.71
N MET A 62 8.19 -5.53 -6.78
CA MET A 62 7.05 -5.44 -5.87
C MET A 62 7.23 -4.29 -4.87
N THR A 63 8.45 -4.02 -4.44
CA THR A 63 8.76 -2.86 -3.58
C THR A 63 8.52 -1.55 -4.31
N ARG A 64 8.94 -1.43 -5.59
CA ARG A 64 8.64 -0.24 -6.41
C ARG A 64 7.15 0.00 -6.55
N LEU A 65 6.37 -1.04 -6.82
CA LEU A 65 4.91 -0.95 -6.91
C LEU A 65 4.27 -0.52 -5.58
N ALA A 66 4.75 -1.08 -4.47
CA ALA A 66 4.26 -0.74 -3.14
C ALA A 66 4.60 0.71 -2.74
N LYS A 67 5.81 1.18 -3.06
CA LYS A 67 6.21 2.60 -2.87
C LYS A 67 5.33 3.54 -3.68
N TYR A 68 5.15 3.24 -4.97
CA TYR A 68 4.25 4.01 -5.83
C TYR A 68 2.83 4.06 -5.26
N SER A 69 2.30 2.94 -4.77
CA SER A 69 0.98 2.88 -4.15
C SER A 69 0.90 3.79 -2.91
N GLN A 70 1.94 3.80 -2.07
CA GLN A 70 1.99 4.66 -0.89
C GLN A 70 2.04 6.15 -1.26
N GLU A 71 2.83 6.51 -2.27
CA GLU A 71 2.92 7.88 -2.78
C GLU A 71 1.57 8.33 -3.35
N LEU A 72 0.93 7.46 -4.15
CA LEU A 72 -0.39 7.71 -4.72
C LEU A 72 -1.44 7.98 -3.63
N TYR A 73 -1.56 7.08 -2.64
CA TYR A 73 -2.51 7.28 -1.53
C TYR A 73 -2.23 8.55 -0.73
N GLY A 74 -0.96 8.92 -0.58
CA GLY A 74 -0.58 10.17 0.09
C GLY A 74 -0.99 11.43 -0.67
N GLY A 75 -1.16 11.35 -1.98
CA GLY A 75 -1.53 12.48 -2.85
C GLY A 75 -3.02 12.55 -3.21
N LEU A 76 -3.76 11.43 -3.10
CA LEU A 76 -5.13 11.33 -3.59
C LEU A 76 -6.11 12.32 -2.95
N GLU A 77 -5.97 12.61 -1.66
CA GLU A 77 -6.83 13.58 -0.98
C GLU A 77 -6.64 14.98 -1.55
N ALA A 78 -5.42 15.41 -1.80
CA ALA A 78 -5.13 16.70 -2.41
C ALA A 78 -5.61 16.77 -3.87
N GLU A 79 -5.55 15.67 -4.61
CA GLU A 79 -5.98 15.58 -6.02
C GLU A 79 -7.51 15.54 -6.17
N THR A 80 -8.20 14.83 -5.27
CA THR A 80 -9.63 14.51 -5.44
C THR A 80 -10.55 15.28 -4.50
N GLY A 81 -10.02 15.87 -3.43
CA GLY A 81 -10.80 16.47 -2.34
C GLY A 81 -11.50 15.45 -1.43
N VAL A 82 -11.21 14.13 -1.60
CA VAL A 82 -11.81 13.06 -0.82
C VAL A 82 -10.76 12.40 0.04
N ALA A 83 -10.95 12.41 1.36
CA ALA A 83 -10.03 11.79 2.31
C ALA A 83 -9.98 10.28 2.12
N THR A 84 -8.77 9.74 1.99
CA THR A 84 -8.52 8.30 1.91
C THR A 84 -8.41 7.64 3.28
N GLY A 85 -8.26 8.44 4.34
CA GLY A 85 -7.93 7.97 5.69
C GLY A 85 -6.49 7.46 5.83
N PHE A 86 -5.67 7.55 4.78
CA PHE A 86 -4.27 7.11 4.82
C PHE A 86 -3.43 8.00 5.73
N LYS A 87 -2.74 7.38 6.70
CA LYS A 87 -1.81 8.06 7.62
C LYS A 87 -0.47 7.37 7.59
N ARG A 88 0.60 8.12 7.38
CA ARG A 88 1.98 7.63 7.46
C ARG A 88 2.41 7.51 8.93
N CYS A 89 1.97 6.48 9.61
CA CYS A 89 2.33 6.21 11.01
C CYS A 89 3.58 5.33 11.16
N GLY A 90 4.13 4.85 10.05
CA GLY A 90 5.23 3.90 10.09
C GLY A 90 4.79 2.48 10.49
N SER A 91 5.77 1.61 10.65
CA SER A 91 5.59 0.27 11.20
C SER A 91 6.85 -0.13 11.95
N ILE A 92 6.71 -1.04 12.91
CA ILE A 92 7.84 -1.59 13.65
C ILE A 92 7.81 -3.12 13.54
N THR A 93 8.99 -3.71 13.43
CA THR A 93 9.18 -5.16 13.52
C THR A 93 10.18 -5.43 14.63
N VAL A 94 9.82 -6.32 15.55
CA VAL A 94 10.66 -6.69 16.70
C VAL A 94 11.17 -8.11 16.57
N ALA A 95 12.35 -8.39 17.12
CA ALA A 95 12.94 -9.71 17.24
C ALA A 95 12.87 -10.18 18.69
N LEU A 96 12.42 -11.41 18.90
CA LEU A 96 12.42 -12.07 20.22
C LEU A 96 13.46 -13.19 20.29
N THR A 97 14.16 -13.49 19.19
CA THR A 97 15.24 -14.48 19.12
C THR A 97 16.37 -13.96 18.23
N ASP A 98 17.57 -14.51 18.39
CA ASP A 98 18.71 -14.12 17.58
C ASP A 98 18.51 -14.44 16.09
N GLU A 99 17.87 -15.56 15.76
CA GLU A 99 17.57 -15.92 14.36
C GLU A 99 16.62 -14.90 13.72
N ARG A 100 15.61 -14.45 14.49
CA ARG A 100 14.68 -13.42 14.01
C ARG A 100 15.38 -12.07 13.85
N ARG A 101 16.30 -11.76 14.73
CA ARG A 101 17.12 -10.56 14.63
C ARG A 101 17.96 -10.56 13.36
N GLU A 102 18.64 -11.64 13.03
CA GLU A 102 19.40 -11.76 11.77
C GLU A 102 18.50 -11.62 10.53
N GLU A 103 17.31 -12.20 10.55
CA GLU A 103 16.34 -12.08 9.46
C GLU A 103 15.92 -10.63 9.27
N ILE A 104 15.64 -9.90 10.36
CA ILE A 104 15.27 -8.47 10.33
C ILE A 104 16.43 -7.64 9.78
N PHE A 105 17.67 -7.88 10.18
CA PHE A 105 18.83 -7.17 9.64
C PHE A 105 19.02 -7.42 8.14
N ARG A 106 18.84 -8.65 7.66
CA ARG A 106 18.85 -8.96 6.22
C ARG A 106 17.73 -8.21 5.49
N SER A 107 16.55 -8.17 6.07
CA SER A 107 15.41 -7.42 5.52
C SER A 107 15.68 -5.91 5.50
N ALA A 108 16.32 -5.37 6.53
CA ALA A 108 16.72 -3.97 6.59
C ALA A 108 17.77 -3.63 5.52
N ALA A 109 18.76 -4.48 5.31
CA ALA A 109 19.74 -4.30 4.24
C ALA A 109 19.08 -4.32 2.85
N MET A 110 18.14 -5.24 2.63
CA MET A 110 17.36 -5.30 1.39
C MET A 110 16.49 -4.06 1.20
N ALA A 111 15.85 -3.57 2.26
CA ALA A 111 15.05 -2.36 2.23
C ALA A 111 15.87 -1.14 1.79
N ARG A 112 17.06 -0.97 2.36
CA ARG A 112 18.00 0.10 1.95
C ARG A 112 18.40 -0.02 0.49
N ALA A 113 18.71 -1.24 0.02
CA ALA A 113 19.06 -1.50 -1.38
C ALA A 113 17.90 -1.16 -2.34
N PHE A 114 16.65 -1.29 -1.89
CA PHE A 114 15.46 -0.93 -2.67
C PHE A 114 14.99 0.52 -2.44
N GLY A 115 15.77 1.31 -1.68
CA GLY A 115 15.46 2.70 -1.39
C GLY A 115 14.23 2.87 -0.50
N VAL A 116 13.98 1.92 0.39
CA VAL A 116 12.99 2.05 1.48
C VAL A 116 13.70 2.58 2.71
N ASP A 117 13.15 3.64 3.28
CA ASP A 117 13.65 4.21 4.52
C ASP A 117 13.38 3.26 5.68
N ILE A 118 14.45 2.86 6.37
CA ILE A 118 14.39 1.92 7.48
C ILE A 118 15.49 2.24 8.50
N GLU A 119 15.11 2.22 9.74
CA GLU A 119 15.94 2.52 10.89
C GLU A 119 16.03 1.28 11.80
N GLU A 120 17.21 1.01 12.31
CA GLU A 120 17.44 0.01 13.35
C GLU A 120 17.49 0.72 14.70
N ILE A 121 16.63 0.33 15.60
CA ILE A 121 16.48 0.97 16.91
C ILE A 121 16.54 -0.08 18.04
N GLY A 122 17.02 0.33 19.20
CA GLY A 122 17.09 -0.53 20.38
C GLY A 122 15.78 -0.59 21.17
N PRO A 123 15.68 -1.51 22.16
CA PRO A 123 14.47 -1.70 22.98
C PRO A 123 14.00 -0.44 23.69
N GLU A 124 14.92 0.39 24.20
CA GLU A 124 14.57 1.63 24.88
C GLU A 124 13.87 2.63 23.94
N GLU A 125 14.36 2.75 22.70
CA GLU A 125 13.74 3.62 21.73
C GLU A 125 12.41 3.03 21.21
N VAL A 126 12.31 1.72 21.08
CA VAL A 126 11.03 1.04 20.83
C VAL A 126 10.03 1.41 21.91
N LYS A 127 10.43 1.35 23.18
CA LYS A 127 9.56 1.70 24.32
C LYS A 127 9.15 3.17 24.30
N ALA A 128 10.07 4.05 23.95
CA ALA A 128 9.79 5.49 23.88
C ALA A 128 8.77 5.82 22.76
N ARG A 129 8.92 5.21 21.56
CA ARG A 129 8.03 5.43 20.41
C ARG A 129 6.68 4.68 20.55
N TYR A 130 6.70 3.53 21.23
CA TYR A 130 5.55 2.63 21.37
C TYR A 130 5.37 2.21 22.85
N PRO A 131 4.91 3.11 23.72
CA PRO A 131 4.89 2.91 25.17
C PRO A 131 4.01 1.75 25.66
N TYR A 132 3.09 1.27 24.80
CA TYR A 132 2.22 0.11 25.11
C TYR A 132 2.87 -1.24 24.81
N LEU A 133 4.03 -1.28 24.15
CA LEU A 133 4.76 -2.52 23.92
C LEU A 133 5.52 -2.93 25.19
N ASN A 134 5.49 -4.22 25.51
CA ASN A 134 6.45 -4.80 26.45
C ASN A 134 7.77 -5.07 25.70
N THR A 135 8.85 -4.48 26.18
CA THR A 135 10.18 -4.56 25.57
C THR A 135 11.17 -5.38 26.39
N ASP A 136 10.74 -6.05 27.46
CA ASP A 136 11.62 -6.80 28.36
C ASP A 136 12.30 -8.00 27.67
N SER A 137 11.75 -8.45 26.54
CA SER A 137 12.25 -9.60 25.76
C SER A 137 12.57 -9.25 24.29
N VAL A 138 12.71 -7.97 23.97
CA VAL A 138 13.04 -7.48 22.62
C VAL A 138 14.54 -7.25 22.46
#